data_399f608d913dbb7859cd70516a2d2630
#
_entry.id   399f608d913dbb7859cd70516a2d2630
#
_cell.length_a   1.000
_cell.length_b   1.000
_cell.length_c   1.000
_cell.angle_alpha   90.00
_cell.angle_beta   90.00
_cell.angle_gamma   90.00
#
_symmetry.space_group_name_H-M   'P 1'
#
loop_
_entity.id
_entity.type
_entity.pdbx_description
1 polymer ?
#
loop_
_entity_poly.entity_id
_entity_poly.type
_entity_poly.pdbx_seq_one_letter_code
_entity_poly.pdbx_strand_id
1 'polypeptide(L)'
;MAQRELKFDEWCAMWQCALERISAREAEFSELDAALGDGDHGQAIVTAMSVVVEKAQAGAGFKSMLGDMGMEVLMQVSGSTSTLLGALLLGMSDGVAELVEIDAQGVKKMFSSALKNVQMQTKAKVGDKTMMDALIPAVEAIEACASDDVAEILAAGAAAAVAGAEATVEMKANFG
;
A
#
# COMPACT_ATOMS: atom_id res chain seq x y z
N MET A 1 -13.00 9.34 21.14
CA MET A 1 -11.69 9.36 21.84
C MET A 1 -10.63 9.23 20.77
N ALA A 2 -9.54 9.99 20.87
CA ALA A 2 -8.43 9.89 19.91
C ALA A 2 -7.78 8.51 20.00
N GLN A 3 -7.54 7.86 18.84
CA GLN A 3 -6.83 6.60 18.74
C GLN A 3 -5.33 6.88 18.63
N ARG A 4 -4.61 6.80 19.73
CA ARG A 4 -3.19 7.16 19.78
C ARG A 4 -2.24 6.10 19.26
N GLU A 5 -2.69 4.84 19.17
CA GLU A 5 -1.92 3.70 18.74
C GLU A 5 -2.72 2.87 17.74
N LEU A 6 -2.05 2.35 16.73
CA LEU A 6 -2.57 1.35 15.80
C LEU A 6 -2.21 -0.03 16.34
N LYS A 7 -3.21 -0.83 16.62
CA LYS A 7 -3.04 -2.20 17.10
C LYS A 7 -2.82 -3.17 15.96
N PHE A 8 -2.05 -4.20 16.22
CA PHE A 8 -1.75 -5.25 15.25
C PHE A 8 -3.03 -5.89 14.67
N ASP A 9 -4.01 -6.23 15.52
CA ASP A 9 -5.26 -6.84 15.06
C ASP A 9 -6.10 -5.90 14.17
N GLU A 10 -6.10 -4.60 14.47
CA GLU A 10 -6.76 -3.58 13.65
C GLU A 10 -6.11 -3.48 12.28
N TRP A 11 -4.77 -3.51 12.25
CA TRP A 11 -4.02 -3.50 11.00
C TRP A 11 -4.30 -4.75 10.15
N CYS A 12 -4.37 -5.92 10.76
CA CYS A 12 -4.75 -7.16 10.07
C CYS A 12 -6.18 -7.08 9.51
N ALA A 13 -7.12 -6.52 10.27
CA ALA A 13 -8.49 -6.30 9.80
C ALA A 13 -8.56 -5.31 8.61
N MET A 14 -7.69 -4.29 8.56
CA MET A 14 -7.59 -3.37 7.43
C MET A 14 -7.16 -4.09 6.16
N TRP A 15 -6.19 -5.02 6.23
CA TRP A 15 -5.77 -5.83 5.08
C TRP A 15 -6.90 -6.74 4.58
N GLN A 16 -7.63 -7.37 5.47
CA GLN A 16 -8.81 -8.18 5.11
C GLN A 16 -9.86 -7.33 4.39
N CYS A 17 -10.20 -6.15 4.93
CA CYS A 17 -11.13 -5.22 4.30
C CYS A 17 -10.63 -4.75 2.92
N ALA A 18 -9.33 -4.49 2.79
CA ALA A 18 -8.73 -4.10 1.51
C ALA A 18 -8.86 -5.22 0.46
N LEU A 19 -8.60 -6.48 0.82
CA LEU A 19 -8.79 -7.63 -0.08
C LEU A 19 -10.23 -7.74 -0.55
N GLU A 20 -11.21 -7.63 0.35
CA GLU A 20 -12.63 -7.71 0.00
C GLU A 20 -13.04 -6.62 -1.01
N ARG A 21 -12.59 -5.38 -0.77
CA ARG A 21 -12.89 -4.24 -1.65
C ARG A 21 -12.20 -4.35 -3.01
N ILE A 22 -10.96 -4.83 -3.06
CA ILE A 22 -10.22 -5.07 -4.30
C ILE A 22 -10.84 -6.21 -5.09
N SER A 23 -11.17 -7.32 -4.44
CA SER A 23 -11.82 -8.48 -5.09
C SER A 23 -13.17 -8.12 -5.71
N ALA A 24 -13.93 -7.25 -5.06
CA ALA A 24 -15.22 -6.77 -5.61
C ALA A 24 -15.05 -5.93 -6.89
N ARG A 25 -13.84 -5.46 -7.20
CA ARG A 25 -13.51 -4.63 -8.37
C ARG A 25 -12.51 -5.30 -9.32
N GLU A 26 -12.26 -6.58 -9.19
CA GLU A 26 -11.29 -7.34 -10.00
C GLU A 26 -11.53 -7.16 -11.51
N ALA A 27 -12.78 -7.32 -11.95
CA ALA A 27 -13.14 -7.17 -13.36
C ALA A 27 -12.85 -5.75 -13.88
N GLU A 28 -13.15 -4.72 -13.09
CA GLU A 28 -12.88 -3.32 -13.44
C GLU A 28 -11.37 -3.07 -13.62
N PHE A 29 -10.54 -3.60 -12.73
CA PHE A 29 -9.08 -3.45 -12.86
C PHE A 29 -8.54 -4.18 -14.08
N SER A 30 -9.07 -5.36 -14.41
CA SER A 30 -8.70 -6.08 -15.61
C SER A 30 -9.15 -5.38 -16.89
N GLU A 31 -10.34 -4.76 -16.91
CA GLU A 31 -10.82 -3.97 -18.05
C GLU A 31 -9.96 -2.71 -18.29
N LEU A 32 -9.58 -2.03 -17.20
CA LEU A 32 -8.70 -0.85 -17.29
C LEU A 32 -7.32 -1.23 -17.83
N ASP A 33 -6.77 -2.35 -17.40
CA ASP A 33 -5.48 -2.85 -17.89
C ASP A 33 -5.56 -3.31 -19.33
N ALA A 34 -6.60 -4.02 -19.74
CA ALA A 34 -6.80 -4.53 -21.09
C ALA A 34 -6.85 -3.42 -22.16
N ALA A 35 -7.08 -2.18 -21.76
CA ALA A 35 -7.03 -1.04 -22.68
C ALA A 35 -5.61 -0.74 -23.20
N LEU A 36 -4.56 -1.11 -22.44
CA LEU A 36 -3.16 -0.82 -22.74
C LEU A 36 -2.24 -2.03 -22.51
N GLY A 37 -2.67 -3.02 -21.73
CA GLY A 37 -1.94 -4.21 -21.34
C GLY A 37 -2.63 -5.51 -21.76
N ASP A 38 -2.39 -6.59 -21.01
CA ASP A 38 -2.92 -7.94 -21.28
C ASP A 38 -4.19 -8.29 -20.47
N GLY A 39 -4.65 -7.37 -19.61
CA GLY A 39 -5.89 -7.52 -18.85
C GLY A 39 -5.77 -8.41 -17.61
N ASP A 40 -4.57 -8.71 -17.14
CA ASP A 40 -4.35 -9.62 -16.01
C ASP A 40 -4.21 -8.91 -14.65
N HIS A 41 -4.16 -7.57 -14.64
CA HIS A 41 -3.88 -6.77 -13.43
C HIS A 41 -4.88 -7.01 -12.30
N GLY A 42 -6.17 -7.17 -12.61
CA GLY A 42 -7.21 -7.46 -11.60
C GLY A 42 -6.91 -8.76 -10.86
N GLN A 43 -6.63 -9.83 -11.59
CA GLN A 43 -6.27 -11.11 -10.99
C GLN A 43 -4.94 -11.04 -10.22
N ALA A 44 -3.95 -10.36 -10.77
CA ALA A 44 -2.64 -10.21 -10.14
C ALA A 44 -2.75 -9.50 -8.77
N ILE A 45 -3.49 -8.40 -8.68
CA ILE A 45 -3.63 -7.66 -7.43
C ILE A 45 -4.46 -8.42 -6.39
N VAL A 46 -5.52 -9.13 -6.80
CA VAL A 46 -6.30 -10.00 -5.89
C VAL A 46 -5.43 -11.12 -5.35
N THR A 47 -4.62 -11.75 -6.19
CA THR A 47 -3.67 -12.79 -5.78
C THR A 47 -2.66 -12.23 -4.77
N ALA A 48 -2.06 -11.09 -5.07
CA ALA A 48 -1.10 -10.44 -4.16
C ALA A 48 -1.73 -10.09 -2.81
N MET A 49 -2.94 -9.53 -2.81
CA MET A 49 -3.65 -9.18 -1.57
C MET A 49 -4.09 -10.41 -0.77
N SER A 50 -4.38 -11.53 -1.43
CA SER A 50 -4.67 -12.80 -0.75
C SER A 50 -3.45 -13.32 0.01
N VAL A 51 -2.26 -13.23 -0.59
CA VAL A 51 -0.97 -13.54 0.07
C VAL A 51 -0.74 -12.63 1.27
N VAL A 52 -0.98 -11.32 1.11
CA VAL A 52 -0.85 -10.34 2.21
C VAL A 52 -1.75 -10.72 3.39
N VAL A 53 -3.02 -11.04 3.14
CA VAL A 53 -3.98 -11.42 4.19
C VAL A 53 -3.59 -12.73 4.87
N GLU A 54 -3.12 -13.73 4.12
CA GLU A 54 -2.62 -14.99 4.69
C GLU A 54 -1.49 -14.73 5.70
N LYS A 55 -0.51 -13.88 5.32
CA LYS A 55 0.60 -13.53 6.22
C LYS A 55 0.17 -12.64 7.38
N ALA A 56 -0.83 -11.77 7.19
CA ALA A 56 -1.43 -11.00 8.28
C ALA A 56 -1.99 -11.91 9.38
N GLN A 57 -2.72 -12.95 8.98
CA GLN A 57 -3.33 -13.90 9.91
C GLN A 57 -2.32 -14.80 10.64
N ALA A 58 -1.16 -15.06 10.03
CA ALA A 58 -0.09 -15.88 10.60
C ALA A 58 0.91 -15.07 11.43
N GLY A 59 0.92 -13.74 11.34
CA GLY A 59 1.88 -12.85 11.98
C GLY A 59 1.63 -12.68 13.48
N ALA A 60 2.68 -12.23 14.18
CA ALA A 60 2.63 -11.95 15.63
C ALA A 60 3.10 -10.54 16.00
N GLY A 61 3.60 -9.76 15.03
CA GLY A 61 4.07 -8.40 15.21
C GLY A 61 4.27 -7.69 13.88
N PHE A 62 4.32 -6.35 13.91
CA PHE A 62 4.34 -5.53 12.70
C PHE A 62 5.52 -5.82 11.78
N LYS A 63 6.75 -5.86 12.32
CA LYS A 63 7.97 -5.96 11.51
C LYS A 63 8.06 -7.28 10.76
N SER A 64 7.97 -8.40 11.48
CA SER A 64 8.07 -9.74 10.89
C SER A 64 6.93 -9.98 9.89
N MET A 65 5.70 -9.65 10.25
CA MET A 65 4.54 -9.81 9.38
C MET A 65 4.70 -9.04 8.06
N LEU A 66 5.06 -7.76 8.12
CA LEU A 66 5.26 -6.93 6.92
C LEU A 66 6.42 -7.43 6.06
N GLY A 67 7.50 -7.92 6.69
CA GLY A 67 8.61 -8.55 6.00
C GLY A 67 8.20 -9.83 5.27
N ASP A 68 7.47 -10.70 5.95
CA ASP A 68 6.96 -11.96 5.38
C ASP A 68 5.97 -11.68 4.22
N MET A 69 5.06 -10.71 4.39
CA MET A 69 4.16 -10.26 3.32
C MET A 69 4.93 -9.82 2.08
N GLY A 70 5.93 -8.94 2.26
CA GLY A 70 6.71 -8.41 1.15
C GLY A 70 7.49 -9.48 0.41
N MET A 71 8.17 -10.36 1.15
CA MET A 71 8.92 -11.48 0.56
C MET A 71 8.01 -12.46 -0.18
N GLU A 72 6.89 -12.83 0.41
CA GLU A 72 5.98 -13.80 -0.17
C GLU A 72 5.29 -13.26 -1.45
N VAL A 73 4.90 -11.97 -1.45
CA VAL A 73 4.38 -11.32 -2.67
C VAL A 73 5.41 -11.35 -3.79
N LEU A 74 6.68 -11.05 -3.50
CA LEU A 74 7.76 -11.12 -4.50
C LEU A 74 8.01 -12.53 -5.03
N MET A 75 7.77 -13.55 -4.22
CA MET A 75 8.00 -14.95 -4.60
C MET A 75 6.83 -15.57 -5.36
N GLN A 76 5.60 -15.22 -5.04
CA GLN A 76 4.40 -15.89 -5.56
C GLN A 76 3.70 -15.14 -6.69
N VAL A 77 3.90 -13.82 -6.80
CA VAL A 77 3.22 -12.99 -7.79
C VAL A 77 4.24 -12.44 -8.78
N SER A 78 3.95 -12.55 -10.07
CA SER A 78 4.80 -12.03 -11.13
C SER A 78 4.39 -10.62 -11.56
N GLY A 79 5.29 -9.91 -12.24
CA GLY A 79 5.01 -8.62 -12.86
C GLY A 79 5.39 -7.41 -12.00
N SER A 80 5.11 -6.22 -12.53
CA SER A 80 5.43 -4.93 -11.88
C SER A 80 4.66 -4.71 -10.59
N THR A 81 3.42 -5.20 -10.51
CA THR A 81 2.56 -5.12 -9.33
C THR A 81 3.23 -5.77 -8.12
N SER A 82 3.75 -6.99 -8.28
CA SER A 82 4.42 -7.71 -7.19
C SER A 82 5.69 -7.00 -6.74
N THR A 83 6.48 -6.48 -7.69
CA THR A 83 7.73 -5.78 -7.38
C THR A 83 7.47 -4.54 -6.54
N LEU A 84 6.52 -3.71 -6.92
CA LEU A 84 6.24 -2.46 -6.22
C LEU A 84 5.49 -2.69 -4.90
N LEU A 85 4.52 -3.61 -4.84
CA LEU A 85 3.83 -3.95 -3.60
C LEU A 85 4.77 -4.64 -2.61
N GLY A 86 5.60 -5.57 -3.08
CA GLY A 86 6.62 -6.21 -2.25
C GLY A 86 7.61 -5.20 -1.68
N ALA A 87 8.10 -4.26 -2.50
CA ALA A 87 8.97 -3.18 -2.06
C ALA A 87 8.29 -2.26 -1.03
N LEU A 88 7.00 -1.96 -1.21
CA LEU A 88 6.21 -1.18 -0.26
C LEU A 88 6.17 -1.87 1.12
N LEU A 89 5.81 -3.14 1.15
CA LEU A 89 5.68 -3.93 2.38
C LEU A 89 7.02 -4.14 3.09
N LEU A 90 8.09 -4.43 2.34
CA LEU A 90 9.45 -4.52 2.90
C LEU A 90 9.91 -3.17 3.47
N GLY A 91 9.61 -2.07 2.78
CA GLY A 91 9.91 -0.74 3.28
C GLY A 91 9.12 -0.39 4.55
N MET A 92 7.85 -0.82 4.65
CA MET A 92 7.07 -0.71 5.89
C MET A 92 7.73 -1.49 7.03
N SER A 93 8.17 -2.73 6.77
CA SER A 93 8.89 -3.56 7.73
C SER A 93 10.17 -2.89 8.25
N ASP A 94 10.93 -2.25 7.37
CA ASP A 94 12.15 -1.51 7.74
C ASP A 94 11.86 -0.26 8.59
N GLY A 95 10.66 0.30 8.43
CA GLY A 95 10.22 1.50 9.15
C GLY A 95 9.74 1.26 10.58
N VAL A 96 9.45 0.01 10.97
CA VAL A 96 8.90 -0.34 12.28
C VAL A 96 9.79 -1.30 13.05
N ALA A 97 9.60 -1.33 14.39
CA ALA A 97 10.16 -2.38 15.24
C ALA A 97 9.20 -3.58 15.34
N GLU A 98 9.67 -4.67 15.97
CA GLU A 98 8.83 -5.82 16.28
C GLU A 98 7.93 -5.49 17.48
N LEU A 99 6.78 -4.92 17.20
CA LEU A 99 5.78 -4.43 18.14
C LEU A 99 4.38 -4.92 17.74
N VAL A 100 3.45 -4.92 18.66
CA VAL A 100 2.02 -5.21 18.44
C VAL A 100 1.15 -3.96 18.46
N GLU A 101 1.74 -2.81 18.78
CA GLU A 101 1.11 -1.49 18.77
C GLU A 101 2.14 -0.47 18.28
N ILE A 102 1.73 0.45 17.41
CA ILE A 102 2.57 1.55 16.90
C ILE A 102 1.82 2.89 17.06
N ASP A 103 2.54 3.89 17.51
CA ASP A 103 2.01 5.24 17.69
C ASP A 103 2.01 6.05 16.37
N ALA A 104 1.55 7.28 16.44
CA ALA A 104 1.52 8.22 15.32
C ALA A 104 2.89 8.38 14.62
N GLN A 105 3.97 8.43 15.38
CA GLN A 105 5.33 8.55 14.81
C GLN A 105 5.76 7.26 14.15
N GLY A 106 5.42 6.11 14.72
CA GLY A 106 5.65 4.78 14.13
C GLY A 106 4.92 4.62 12.79
N VAL A 107 3.66 5.05 12.71
CA VAL A 107 2.88 5.04 11.46
C VAL A 107 3.55 5.92 10.40
N LYS A 108 3.90 7.17 10.73
CA LYS A 108 4.58 8.08 9.79
C LYS A 108 5.90 7.49 9.28
N LYS A 109 6.71 6.95 10.18
CA LYS A 109 7.99 6.34 9.82
C LYS A 109 7.82 5.10 8.94
N MET A 110 6.81 4.28 9.21
CA MET A 110 6.47 3.10 8.42
C MET A 110 6.18 3.49 6.96
N PHE A 111 5.28 4.46 6.74
CA PHE A 111 4.92 4.89 5.39
C PHE A 111 6.05 5.66 4.67
N SER A 112 6.82 6.50 5.39
CA SER A 112 8.00 7.17 4.83
C SER A 112 9.05 6.18 4.35
N SER A 113 9.31 5.13 5.13
CA SER A 113 10.24 4.06 4.76
C SER A 113 9.74 3.24 3.57
N ALA A 114 8.43 2.97 3.53
CA ALA A 114 7.78 2.31 2.41
C ALA A 114 7.96 3.08 1.09
N LEU A 115 7.66 4.38 1.10
CA LEU A 115 7.83 5.23 -0.09
C LEU A 115 9.29 5.24 -0.58
N LYS A 116 10.26 5.39 0.31
CA LYS A 116 11.69 5.36 -0.04
C LYS A 116 12.06 4.05 -0.73
N ASN A 117 11.56 2.93 -0.23
CA ASN A 117 11.87 1.62 -0.80
C ASN A 117 11.25 1.45 -2.19
N VAL A 118 10.01 1.88 -2.39
CA VAL A 118 9.36 1.88 -3.72
C VAL A 118 10.12 2.78 -4.70
N GLN A 119 10.55 3.98 -4.28
CA GLN A 119 11.31 4.91 -5.12
C GLN A 119 12.67 4.37 -5.58
N MET A 120 13.24 3.38 -4.88
CA MET A 120 14.43 2.67 -5.36
C MET A 120 14.14 1.69 -6.51
N GLN A 121 12.89 1.25 -6.66
CA GLN A 121 12.46 0.28 -7.68
C GLN A 121 11.92 0.95 -8.95
N THR A 122 11.51 2.21 -8.88
CA THR A 122 10.94 2.92 -10.01
C THR A 122 11.43 4.37 -10.10
N LYS A 123 11.48 4.90 -11.32
CA LYS A 123 11.75 6.32 -11.58
C LYS A 123 10.47 7.14 -11.74
N ALA A 124 9.31 6.50 -11.66
CA ALA A 124 8.03 7.15 -11.80
C ALA A 124 7.80 8.17 -10.68
N LYS A 125 7.17 9.28 -11.01
CA LYS A 125 6.86 10.40 -10.12
C LYS A 125 5.43 10.87 -10.33
N VAL A 126 4.98 11.80 -9.54
CA VAL A 126 3.67 12.44 -9.74
C VAL A 126 3.59 13.07 -11.13
N GLY A 127 2.49 12.79 -11.85
CA GLY A 127 2.26 13.22 -13.23
C GLY A 127 2.56 12.16 -14.28
N ASP A 128 3.07 11.00 -13.90
CA ASP A 128 3.45 9.94 -14.84
C ASP A 128 2.34 8.91 -15.13
N LYS A 129 1.17 9.06 -14.48
CA LYS A 129 0.03 8.14 -14.55
C LYS A 129 0.41 6.73 -14.08
N THR A 130 0.86 6.63 -12.85
CA THR A 130 1.28 5.39 -12.19
C THR A 130 0.75 5.34 -10.74
N MET A 131 0.97 4.24 -10.04
CA MET A 131 0.66 4.17 -8.61
C MET A 131 1.36 5.26 -7.77
N MET A 132 2.45 5.86 -8.28
CA MET A 132 3.18 6.92 -7.57
C MET A 132 2.35 8.21 -7.47
N ASP A 133 1.38 8.42 -8.36
CA ASP A 133 0.43 9.54 -8.29
C ASP A 133 -0.51 9.45 -7.10
N ALA A 134 -0.74 8.26 -6.57
CA ALA A 134 -1.49 8.03 -5.34
C ALA A 134 -0.56 7.91 -4.12
N LEU A 135 0.53 7.16 -4.24
CA LEU A 135 1.40 6.81 -3.10
C LEU A 135 2.17 8.02 -2.56
N ILE A 136 2.76 8.84 -3.44
CA ILE A 136 3.55 10.01 -3.00
C ILE A 136 2.66 10.99 -2.22
N PRO A 137 1.52 11.48 -2.76
CA PRO A 137 0.66 12.39 -2.01
C PRO A 137 0.10 11.79 -0.72
N ALA A 138 -0.18 10.48 -0.71
CA ALA A 138 -0.64 9.80 0.50
C ALA A 138 0.40 9.86 1.63
N VAL A 139 1.66 9.55 1.32
CA VAL A 139 2.74 9.57 2.31
C VAL A 139 3.04 10.98 2.77
N GLU A 140 3.06 11.96 1.85
CA GLU A 140 3.23 13.39 2.19
C GLU A 140 2.11 13.88 3.14
N ALA A 141 0.85 13.49 2.90
CA ALA A 141 -0.27 13.84 3.77
C ALA A 141 -0.17 13.18 5.16
N ILE A 142 0.28 11.90 5.22
CA ILE A 142 0.55 11.20 6.47
C ILE A 142 1.65 11.92 7.27
N GLU A 143 2.75 12.28 6.63
CA GLU A 143 3.87 12.98 7.29
C GLU A 143 3.47 14.39 7.78
N ALA A 144 2.72 15.14 6.97
CA ALA A 144 2.30 16.50 7.26
C ALA A 144 1.18 16.59 8.29
N CYS A 145 0.42 15.53 8.53
CA CYS A 145 -0.68 15.52 9.49
C CYS A 145 -0.16 15.84 10.90
N ALA A 146 -0.67 16.90 11.50
CA ALA A 146 -0.24 17.35 12.85
C ALA A 146 -0.91 16.57 14.00
N SER A 147 -1.87 15.70 13.68
CA SER A 147 -2.62 14.92 14.69
C SER A 147 -1.74 13.82 15.31
N ASP A 148 -2.04 13.53 16.58
CA ASP A 148 -1.55 12.32 17.27
C ASP A 148 -2.57 11.16 17.17
N ASP A 149 -3.71 11.39 16.52
CA ASP A 149 -4.72 10.36 16.26
C ASP A 149 -4.35 9.57 15.00
N VAL A 150 -4.03 8.30 15.17
CA VAL A 150 -3.63 7.41 14.07
C VAL A 150 -4.72 7.28 13.02
N ALA A 151 -5.99 7.29 13.41
CA ALA A 151 -7.10 7.20 12.46
C ALA A 151 -7.18 8.46 11.59
N GLU A 152 -6.96 9.65 12.15
CA GLU A 152 -6.90 10.92 11.38
C GLU A 152 -5.70 10.93 10.43
N ILE A 153 -4.53 10.44 10.87
CA ILE A 153 -3.32 10.35 10.04
C ILE A 153 -3.56 9.44 8.83
N LEU A 154 -4.11 8.24 9.06
CA LEU A 154 -4.41 7.29 7.99
C LEU A 154 -5.52 7.80 7.06
N ALA A 155 -6.53 8.49 7.61
CA ALA A 155 -7.59 9.11 6.81
C ALA A 155 -7.06 10.22 5.90
N ALA A 156 -6.12 11.04 6.38
CA ALA A 156 -5.47 12.06 5.56
C ALA A 156 -4.70 11.44 4.39
N GLY A 157 -3.94 10.36 4.63
CA GLY A 157 -3.26 9.62 3.58
C GLY A 157 -4.21 9.00 2.58
N ALA A 158 -5.29 8.37 3.06
CA ALA A 158 -6.30 7.75 2.20
C ALA A 158 -6.99 8.78 1.29
N ALA A 159 -7.35 9.95 1.82
CA ALA A 159 -7.96 11.03 1.03
C ALA A 159 -7.01 11.55 -0.06
N ALA A 160 -5.73 11.73 0.26
CA ALA A 160 -4.72 12.15 -0.70
C ALA A 160 -4.45 11.08 -1.76
N ALA A 161 -4.44 9.78 -1.39
CA ALA A 161 -4.31 8.68 -2.35
C ALA A 161 -5.46 8.65 -3.36
N VAL A 162 -6.70 8.80 -2.89
CA VAL A 162 -7.89 8.85 -3.76
C VAL A 162 -7.81 10.02 -4.73
N ALA A 163 -7.53 11.22 -4.23
CA ALA A 163 -7.39 12.41 -5.07
C ALA A 163 -6.27 12.27 -6.12
N GLY A 164 -5.14 11.68 -5.73
CA GLY A 164 -4.03 11.40 -6.64
C GLY A 164 -4.40 10.38 -7.71
N ALA A 165 -5.10 9.31 -7.35
CA ALA A 165 -5.58 8.30 -8.29
C ALA A 165 -6.60 8.90 -9.28
N GLU A 166 -7.58 9.68 -8.81
CA GLU A 166 -8.56 10.36 -9.65
C GLU A 166 -7.91 11.32 -10.63
N ALA A 167 -6.88 12.07 -10.21
CA ALA A 167 -6.15 12.99 -11.08
C ALA A 167 -5.49 12.28 -12.27
N THR A 168 -5.19 10.98 -12.19
CA THR A 168 -4.58 10.24 -13.30
C THR A 168 -5.49 10.05 -14.50
N VAL A 169 -6.81 10.21 -14.35
CA VAL A 169 -7.79 10.00 -15.43
C VAL A 169 -7.43 10.85 -16.66
N GLU A 170 -7.12 12.13 -16.45
CA GLU A 170 -6.78 13.09 -17.50
C GLU A 170 -5.29 13.09 -17.89
N MET A 171 -4.46 12.29 -17.22
CA MET A 171 -3.02 12.24 -17.51
C MET A 171 -2.73 11.35 -18.71
N LYS A 172 -1.65 11.68 -19.42
CA LYS A 172 -1.03 10.78 -20.41
C LYS A 172 -0.04 9.86 -19.69
N ALA A 173 -0.13 8.55 -19.94
CA ALA A 173 0.83 7.60 -19.41
C ALA A 173 2.25 7.85 -19.94
N ASN A 174 3.24 7.88 -19.04
CA ASN A 174 4.66 8.00 -19.37
C ASN A 174 5.39 6.64 -19.26
N PHE A 175 4.73 5.64 -18.67
CA PHE A 175 5.20 4.26 -18.52
C PHE A 175 4.06 3.31 -18.92
N GLY A 176 4.42 2.14 -19.44
CA GLY A 176 3.48 1.10 -19.89
C GLY A 176 3.48 0.95 -21.39
#